data_0122943a49668f58704a7072bbd5d143
#
_entry.id   0122943a49668f58704a7072bbd5d143
#
_cell.length_a   1.000
_cell.length_b   1.000
_cell.length_c   1.000
_cell.angle_alpha   90.00
_cell.angle_beta   90.00
_cell.angle_gamma   90.00
#
_symmetry.space_group_name_H-M   'P 1'
#
loop_
_entity.id
_entity.type
_entity.pdbx_description
1 polymer ?
#
loop_
_entity_poly.entity_id
_entity_poly.type
_entity_poly.pdbx_seq_one_letter_code
_entity_poly.pdbx_strand_id
1 'polypeptide(L)' 'MSFKFLKDKETKTKVRYAATVGTAQKGISGSLYIDKDSELAKDSEIILEIAKVSA' A
#
# COMPACT_ATOMS: atom_id res chain seq x y z
N MET A 1 3.10 -12.81 5.16
CA MET A 1 3.56 -11.59 5.86
C MET A 1 2.68 -10.42 5.45
N SER A 2 2.26 -9.65 6.42
CA SER A 2 1.36 -8.51 6.20
C SER A 2 2.11 -7.21 6.34
N PHE A 3 1.83 -6.27 5.45
CA PHE A 3 2.51 -4.97 5.42
C PHE A 3 1.45 -3.88 5.29
N LYS A 4 1.48 -2.91 6.21
CA LYS A 4 0.49 -1.83 6.23
C LYS A 4 0.98 -0.63 5.42
N PHE A 5 0.08 -0.10 4.60
CA PHE A 5 0.29 1.12 3.85
C PHE A 5 -0.84 2.09 4.19
N LEU A 6 -0.50 3.33 4.42
CA LEU A 6 -1.46 4.36 4.78
C LEU A 6 -1.62 5.38 3.66
N LYS A 7 -2.87 5.77 3.41
CA LYS A 7 -3.18 6.83 2.45
C LYS A 7 -2.52 8.12 2.89
N ASP A 8 -1.71 8.70 2.01
CA ASP A 8 -1.02 9.95 2.31
C ASP A 8 -1.26 11.05 1.28
N LYS A 9 -1.77 10.72 0.10
CA LYS A 9 -1.99 11.70 -0.94
C LYS A 9 -3.00 11.21 -1.96
N GLU A 10 -3.72 12.12 -2.57
CA GLU A 10 -4.55 11.84 -3.73
C GLU A 10 -4.05 12.64 -4.92
N THR A 11 -3.98 11.99 -6.06
CA THR A 11 -3.74 12.67 -7.33
C THR A 11 -5.07 12.79 -8.07
N LYS A 12 -5.05 13.30 -9.30
CA LYS A 12 -6.26 13.47 -10.08
C LYS A 12 -7.01 12.15 -10.33
N THR A 13 -6.28 11.07 -10.56
CA THR A 13 -6.87 9.78 -10.92
C THR A 13 -6.51 8.64 -9.97
N LYS A 14 -5.59 8.86 -9.04
CA LYS A 14 -5.08 7.79 -8.17
C LYS A 14 -5.01 8.23 -6.73
N VAL A 15 -4.99 7.24 -5.84
CA VAL A 15 -4.74 7.43 -4.42
C VAL A 15 -3.40 6.80 -4.10
N ARG A 16 -2.53 7.53 -3.41
CA ARG A 16 -1.22 7.02 -3.01
C ARG A 16 -1.26 6.51 -1.57
N TYR A 17 -0.76 5.31 -1.38
CA TYR A 17 -0.61 4.70 -0.06
C TYR A 17 0.88 4.49 0.21
N ALA A 18 1.37 5.08 1.28
CA ALA A 18 2.78 4.99 1.63
C ALA A 18 3.03 3.91 2.68
N ALA A 19 4.18 3.25 2.57
CA ALA A 19 4.59 2.26 3.54
C ALA A 19 4.75 2.90 4.92
N THR A 20 4.24 2.24 5.96
CA THR A 20 4.44 2.70 7.33
C THR A 20 5.88 2.46 7.77
N VAL A 21 6.28 3.09 8.89
CA VAL A 21 7.61 2.88 9.47
C VAL A 21 7.85 1.40 9.75
N GLY A 22 6.86 0.70 10.31
CA GLY A 22 6.97 -0.72 10.58
C GLY A 22 7.16 -1.55 9.31
N THR A 23 6.46 -1.18 8.23
CA THR A 23 6.60 -1.85 6.94
C THR A 23 8.00 -1.62 6.36
N ALA A 24 8.49 -0.39 6.43
CA ALA A 24 9.83 -0.06 5.96
C ALA A 24 10.91 -0.82 6.74
N GLN A 25 10.73 -1.00 8.04
CA GLN A 25 11.67 -1.76 8.87
C GLN A 25 11.71 -3.25 8.48
N LYS A 26 10.63 -3.75 7.91
CA LYS A 26 10.59 -5.14 7.42
C LYS A 26 11.19 -5.29 6.02
N GLY A 27 11.65 -4.21 5.43
CA GLY A 27 12.33 -4.25 4.13
C GLY A 27 11.53 -3.78 2.94
N ILE A 28 10.30 -3.30 3.15
CA ILE A 28 9.46 -2.79 2.08
C ILE A 28 9.28 -1.28 2.24
N SER A 29 9.73 -0.54 1.25
CA SER A 29 9.57 0.92 1.23
C SER A 29 8.91 1.35 -0.07
N GLY A 30 8.48 2.61 -0.10
CA GLY A 30 7.86 3.17 -1.29
C GLY A 30 6.37 3.37 -1.14
N SER A 31 5.67 3.44 -2.26
CA SER A 31 4.25 3.76 -2.28
C SER A 31 3.50 2.89 -3.28
N LEU A 32 2.21 2.71 -3.00
CA LEU A 32 1.28 2.06 -3.92
C LEU A 32 0.38 3.12 -4.51
N TYR A 33 0.13 3.04 -5.81
CA TYR A 33 -0.83 3.90 -6.49
C TYR A 33 -2.02 3.06 -6.94
N ILE A 34 -3.20 3.42 -6.48
CA ILE A 34 -4.42 2.69 -6.77
C ILE A 34 -5.40 3.65 -7.43
N ASP A 35 -6.02 3.22 -8.52
CA ASP A 35 -7.01 4.04 -9.22
C ASP A 35 -8.16 4.41 -8.30
N LYS A 36 -8.61 5.67 -8.37
CA LYS A 36 -9.72 6.15 -7.54
C LYS A 36 -11.02 5.36 -7.76
N ASP A 37 -11.19 4.78 -8.93
CA ASP A 37 -12.37 3.98 -9.26
C ASP A 37 -12.34 2.58 -8.65
N SER A 38 -11.18 2.16 -8.13
CA SER A 38 -11.05 0.85 -7.52
C SER A 38 -11.64 0.84 -6.12
N GLU A 39 -12.29 -0.26 -5.76
CA GLU A 39 -12.79 -0.44 -4.40
C GLU A 39 -11.65 -0.42 -3.38
N LEU A 40 -10.45 -0.78 -3.80
CA LEU A 40 -9.26 -0.78 -2.94
C LEU A 40 -8.88 0.63 -2.49
N ALA A 41 -9.29 1.66 -3.24
CA ALA A 41 -8.95 3.04 -2.92
C ALA A 41 -9.94 3.71 -1.96
N LYS A 42 -10.94 2.99 -1.48
CA LYS A 42 -11.96 3.55 -0.57
C LYS A 42 -11.51 3.59 0.87
N ASP A 43 -10.55 2.78 1.25
CA ASP A 43 -10.08 2.70 2.62
C ASP A 43 -8.89 3.63 2.84
N SER A 44 -8.71 4.08 4.09
CA SER A 44 -7.59 4.94 4.46
C SER A 44 -6.31 4.15 4.66
N GLU A 45 -6.38 2.83 4.73
CA GLU A 45 -5.21 1.97 4.84
C GLU A 45 -5.41 0.70 4.02
N ILE A 46 -4.29 0.14 3.60
CA ILE A 46 -4.25 -1.12 2.86
C ILE A 46 -3.28 -2.04 3.56
N ILE A 47 -3.66 -3.29 3.68
CA ILE A 47 -2.78 -4.34 4.18
C ILE A 47 -2.44 -5.24 3.00
N LEU A 48 -1.15 -5.27 2.67
CA LEU A 48 -0.65 -6.09 1.58
C LEU A 48 -0.10 -7.39 2.16
N GLU A 49 -0.60 -8.50 1.64
CA GLU A 49 -0.09 -9.83 1.99
C GLU A 49 0.89 -10.29 0.92
N ILE A 50 2.05 -10.75 1.36
CA ILE A 50 3.04 -11.29 0.44
C ILE A 50 3.24 -12.77 0.75
N ALA A 51 2.96 -13.60 -0.24
CA ALA A 51 3.26 -15.02 -0.18
C ALA A 51 4.56 -15.25 -0.94
N LYS A 52 5.55 -15.82 -0.26
CA LYS A 52 6.79 -16.20 -0.93
C LYS A 52 6.59 -17.52 -1.63
N VAL A 53 6.90 -17.53 -2.91
CA VAL A 53 6.91 -18.74 -3.71
C VAL A 53 8.37 -19.12 -3.91
N SER A 54 8.74 -20.29 -3.38
CA SER A 54 10.09 -20.81 -3.59
C SER A 54 10.25 -21.21 -5.04
N ALA A 55 11.28 -20.70 -5.67
CA ALA A 55 11.61 -21.07 -7.04
C ALA A 55 12.51 -22.30 -7.05
#